data_9054aeff6d9bae164d0dccbea02c884e
#
_entry.id   9054aeff6d9bae164d0dccbea02c884e
#
_cell.length_a   1.000
_cell.length_b   1.000
_cell.length_c   1.000
_cell.angle_alpha   90.00
_cell.angle_beta   90.00
_cell.angle_gamma   90.00
#
_symmetry.space_group_name_H-M   'P 1'
#
loop_
_entity.id
_entity.type
_entity.pdbx_description
1 polymer ?
#
loop_
_entity_poly.entity_id
_entity_poly.type
_entity_poly.pdbx_seq_one_letter_code
_entity_poly.pdbx_strand_id
1 'polypeptide(L)'
;MSILTEKHVLVVGEETNQISKIEAALITYGATIISSTCEETDAEKIESEHIDLILLNHLHDGAHCRDMLDSLRKLNLLKAIPVFALVENDQEHIGDALMLGAADYIVPGEDVHNVIEKIKVVFGDSAPLGSSSSAIDLTPTNVSADGEGIRVFAVEDDSLLRNLLAIKFEKSHVPFEISGDGLDLNTKLKAFRPQIVILDLMLPGKDGFELLEEIRADADTAYIPVIIFSNKDSAEDRKRASELGAKGFYVKALTDLSDLMKTIEQHAQR
;
A
#
# COMPACT_ATOMS: atom_id res chain seq x y z
N MET A 1 16.48 10.07 -24.23
CA MET A 1 16.87 8.69 -23.79
C MET A 1 15.75 8.22 -22.88
N SER A 2 15.31 6.98 -23.01
CA SER A 2 14.30 6.44 -22.08
C SER A 2 14.92 6.28 -20.70
N ILE A 3 14.16 6.51 -19.62
CA ILE A 3 14.59 6.30 -18.24
C ILE A 3 14.91 4.83 -17.95
N LEU A 4 14.41 3.93 -18.79
CA LEU A 4 14.65 2.49 -18.70
C LEU A 4 15.93 2.03 -19.46
N THR A 5 16.60 2.97 -20.16
CA THR A 5 17.87 2.65 -20.84
C THR A 5 18.92 2.23 -19.81
N GLU A 6 19.59 1.09 -20.05
CA GLU A 6 20.59 0.50 -19.16
C GLU A 6 20.05 -0.04 -17.82
N LYS A 7 18.70 -0.12 -17.64
CA LYS A 7 18.13 -0.75 -16.46
C LYS A 7 18.11 -2.26 -16.57
N HIS A 8 18.50 -2.94 -15.50
CA HIS A 8 18.45 -4.40 -15.39
C HIS A 8 17.16 -4.82 -14.69
N VAL A 9 16.31 -5.53 -15.43
CA VAL A 9 15.03 -6.04 -14.94
C VAL A 9 15.11 -7.53 -14.75
N LEU A 10 14.98 -7.99 -13.51
CA LEU A 10 14.90 -9.40 -13.17
C LEU A 10 13.44 -9.87 -13.28
N VAL A 11 13.19 -10.82 -14.16
CA VAL A 11 11.89 -11.48 -14.29
C VAL A 11 11.94 -12.80 -13.55
N VAL A 12 11.09 -12.97 -12.56
CA VAL A 12 11.07 -14.12 -11.65
C VAL A 12 9.76 -14.90 -11.79
N GLY A 13 9.86 -16.20 -11.97
CA GLY A 13 8.74 -17.12 -12.07
C GLY A 13 8.50 -17.63 -13.50
N GLU A 14 7.36 -18.31 -13.68
CA GLU A 14 7.05 -18.93 -14.97
C GLU A 14 6.74 -17.90 -16.06
N GLU A 15 7.14 -18.21 -17.28
CA GLU A 15 6.87 -17.39 -18.46
C GLU A 15 5.38 -17.45 -18.82
N THR A 16 4.75 -16.30 -18.96
CA THR A 16 3.38 -16.17 -19.45
C THR A 16 3.32 -15.24 -20.66
N ASN A 17 2.28 -15.35 -21.46
CA ASN A 17 2.08 -14.47 -22.63
C ASN A 17 2.10 -12.97 -22.24
N GLN A 18 1.63 -12.63 -21.04
CA GLN A 18 1.64 -11.25 -20.56
C GLN A 18 3.05 -10.82 -20.16
N ILE A 19 3.79 -11.65 -19.44
CA ILE A 19 5.19 -11.40 -19.09
C ILE A 19 6.01 -11.18 -20.36
N SER A 20 5.94 -12.09 -21.35
CA SER A 20 6.67 -11.95 -22.62
C SER A 20 6.36 -10.65 -23.35
N LYS A 21 5.12 -10.15 -23.29
CA LYS A 21 4.75 -8.85 -23.88
C LYS A 21 5.37 -7.67 -23.10
N ILE A 22 5.40 -7.75 -21.79
CA ILE A 22 6.01 -6.72 -20.94
C ILE A 22 7.53 -6.70 -21.16
N GLU A 23 8.19 -7.86 -21.20
CA GLU A 23 9.61 -7.99 -21.50
C GLU A 23 9.96 -7.38 -22.85
N ALA A 24 9.22 -7.72 -23.91
CA ALA A 24 9.42 -7.15 -25.24
C ALA A 24 9.29 -5.63 -25.26
N ALA A 25 8.34 -5.07 -24.51
CA ALA A 25 8.20 -3.65 -24.36
C ALA A 25 9.38 -3.03 -23.58
N LEU A 26 9.80 -3.61 -22.47
CA LEU A 26 10.93 -3.13 -21.68
C LEU A 26 12.22 -3.12 -22.50
N ILE A 27 12.49 -4.17 -23.28
CA ILE A 27 13.62 -4.23 -24.23
C ILE A 27 13.54 -3.10 -25.25
N THR A 28 12.35 -2.81 -25.78
CA THR A 28 12.16 -1.70 -26.73
C THR A 28 12.51 -0.34 -26.11
N TYR A 29 12.33 -0.18 -24.79
CA TYR A 29 12.73 1.00 -24.03
C TYR A 29 14.20 0.97 -23.57
N GLY A 30 14.97 -0.07 -23.91
CA GLY A 30 16.40 -0.17 -23.67
C GLY A 30 16.78 -0.87 -22.36
N ALA A 31 15.86 -1.56 -21.71
CA ALA A 31 16.15 -2.36 -20.53
C ALA A 31 16.81 -3.71 -20.90
N THR A 32 17.62 -4.23 -20.01
CA THR A 32 18.19 -5.59 -20.08
C THR A 32 17.32 -6.51 -19.22
N ILE A 33 16.86 -7.63 -19.80
CA ILE A 33 16.05 -8.62 -19.09
C ILE A 33 16.92 -9.78 -18.64
N ILE A 34 16.73 -10.18 -17.39
CA ILE A 34 17.38 -11.33 -16.75
C ILE A 34 16.26 -12.21 -16.20
N SER A 35 16.20 -13.48 -16.61
CA SER A 35 15.14 -14.40 -16.15
C SER A 35 15.68 -15.29 -15.03
N SER A 36 14.84 -15.63 -14.06
CA SER A 36 15.16 -16.47 -12.90
C SER A 36 13.91 -17.16 -12.35
N THR A 37 14.13 -18.16 -11.53
CA THR A 37 13.07 -18.76 -10.70
C THR A 37 13.09 -18.16 -9.29
N CYS A 38 12.01 -18.35 -8.51
CA CYS A 38 11.97 -17.90 -7.13
C CYS A 38 13.04 -18.59 -6.26
N GLU A 39 13.39 -19.84 -6.57
CA GLU A 39 14.41 -20.62 -5.85
C GLU A 39 15.83 -20.15 -6.15
N GLU A 40 16.09 -19.67 -7.38
CA GLU A 40 17.40 -19.22 -7.84
C GLU A 40 17.65 -17.73 -7.58
N THR A 41 16.64 -17.03 -7.07
CA THR A 41 16.72 -15.58 -6.80
C THR A 41 17.07 -15.35 -5.35
N ASP A 42 18.30 -14.94 -5.10
CA ASP A 42 18.81 -14.56 -3.79
C ASP A 42 19.48 -13.17 -3.82
N ALA A 43 19.99 -12.74 -2.67
CA ALA A 43 20.64 -11.45 -2.54
C ALA A 43 21.92 -11.35 -3.37
N GLU A 44 22.70 -12.44 -3.48
CA GLU A 44 23.95 -12.47 -4.21
C GLU A 44 23.71 -12.27 -5.71
N LYS A 45 22.70 -12.92 -6.27
CA LYS A 45 22.29 -12.74 -7.67
C LYS A 45 21.83 -11.32 -7.95
N ILE A 46 21.01 -10.75 -7.06
CA ILE A 46 20.50 -9.38 -7.19
C ILE A 46 21.64 -8.35 -7.20
N GLU A 47 22.62 -8.51 -6.32
CA GLU A 47 23.76 -7.61 -6.23
C GLU A 47 24.72 -7.80 -7.40
N SER A 48 25.03 -9.04 -7.77
CA SER A 48 26.00 -9.34 -8.86
C SER A 48 25.50 -8.90 -10.23
N GLU A 49 24.20 -9.02 -10.49
CA GLU A 49 23.57 -8.64 -11.75
C GLU A 49 23.12 -7.16 -11.77
N HIS A 50 23.35 -6.41 -10.70
CA HIS A 50 22.96 -5.00 -10.56
C HIS A 50 21.49 -4.74 -10.91
N ILE A 51 20.59 -5.51 -10.29
CA ILE A 51 19.15 -5.46 -10.56
C ILE A 51 18.55 -4.11 -10.11
N ASP A 52 17.85 -3.46 -11.01
CA ASP A 52 17.12 -2.20 -10.77
C ASP A 52 15.63 -2.39 -10.50
N LEU A 53 15.04 -3.49 -11.02
CA LEU A 53 13.61 -3.79 -10.91
C LEU A 53 13.42 -5.30 -10.88
N ILE A 54 12.48 -5.78 -10.07
CA ILE A 54 12.01 -7.17 -10.09
C ILE A 54 10.58 -7.19 -10.64
N LEU A 55 10.35 -7.97 -11.69
CA LEU A 55 9.05 -8.31 -12.21
C LEU A 55 8.74 -9.75 -11.78
N LEU A 56 7.86 -9.90 -10.80
CA LEU A 56 7.54 -11.19 -10.19
C LEU A 56 6.23 -11.74 -10.76
N ASN A 57 6.28 -12.91 -11.37
CA ASN A 57 5.09 -13.65 -11.73
C ASN A 57 4.60 -14.48 -10.54
N HIS A 58 3.55 -14.02 -9.87
CA HIS A 58 3.01 -14.64 -8.67
C HIS A 58 1.75 -15.48 -8.94
N LEU A 59 1.39 -15.71 -10.21
CA LEU A 59 0.15 -16.39 -10.58
C LEU A 59 0.12 -17.89 -10.26
N HIS A 60 1.27 -18.57 -10.14
CA HIS A 60 1.32 -20.03 -10.08
C HIS A 60 2.17 -20.66 -8.97
N ASP A 61 3.00 -19.91 -8.27
CA ASP A 61 3.90 -20.47 -7.23
C ASP A 61 4.05 -19.56 -6.00
N GLY A 62 2.93 -19.35 -5.32
CA GLY A 62 2.82 -18.38 -4.22
C GLY A 62 3.72 -18.65 -3.00
N ALA A 63 4.10 -19.91 -2.73
CA ALA A 63 4.88 -20.23 -1.53
C ALA A 63 6.36 -19.86 -1.67
N HIS A 64 7.03 -20.29 -2.75
CA HIS A 64 8.45 -20.03 -2.96
C HIS A 64 8.73 -18.55 -3.23
N CYS A 65 7.84 -17.86 -3.95
CA CYS A 65 7.97 -16.43 -4.18
C CYS A 65 7.77 -15.61 -2.90
N ARG A 66 6.93 -16.08 -1.96
CA ARG A 66 6.76 -15.48 -0.65
C ARG A 66 8.04 -15.55 0.17
N ASP A 67 8.67 -16.73 0.24
CA ASP A 67 9.91 -16.96 0.97
C ASP A 67 11.08 -16.12 0.40
N MET A 68 11.13 -15.97 -0.92
CA MET A 68 12.07 -15.09 -1.62
C MET A 68 11.87 -13.63 -1.20
N LEU A 69 10.64 -13.10 -1.32
CA LEU A 69 10.33 -11.71 -0.96
C LEU A 69 10.60 -11.44 0.52
N ASP A 70 10.24 -12.36 1.42
CA ASP A 70 10.53 -12.25 2.85
C ASP A 70 12.04 -12.20 3.12
N SER A 71 12.83 -12.98 2.39
CA SER A 71 14.29 -12.98 2.50
C SER A 71 14.88 -11.65 2.04
N LEU A 72 14.46 -11.14 0.88
CA LEU A 72 14.88 -9.83 0.35
C LEU A 72 14.46 -8.68 1.27
N ARG A 73 13.28 -8.78 1.86
CA ARG A 73 12.79 -7.79 2.84
C ARG A 73 13.65 -7.75 4.10
N LYS A 74 14.02 -8.92 4.67
CA LYS A 74 14.90 -9.02 5.85
C LYS A 74 16.27 -8.39 5.60
N LEU A 75 16.75 -8.45 4.37
CA LEU A 75 18.01 -7.82 3.93
C LEU A 75 17.86 -6.35 3.54
N ASN A 76 16.68 -5.76 3.68
CA ASN A 76 16.34 -4.39 3.26
C ASN A 76 16.51 -4.11 1.75
N LEU A 77 16.67 -5.10 0.91
CA LEU A 77 16.85 -4.93 -0.53
C LEU A 77 15.60 -4.38 -1.22
N LEU A 78 14.40 -4.74 -0.74
CA LEU A 78 13.13 -4.22 -1.28
C LEU A 78 12.92 -2.72 -1.07
N LYS A 79 13.72 -2.07 -0.22
CA LYS A 79 13.70 -0.60 -0.10
C LYS A 79 14.42 0.11 -1.24
N ALA A 80 15.37 -0.57 -1.87
CA ALA A 80 16.19 -0.02 -2.95
C ALA A 80 15.74 -0.50 -4.33
N ILE A 81 15.13 -1.68 -4.41
CA ILE A 81 14.75 -2.32 -5.67
C ILE A 81 13.24 -2.54 -5.67
N PRO A 82 12.48 -1.82 -6.52
CA PRO A 82 11.04 -2.00 -6.62
C PRO A 82 10.69 -3.38 -7.18
N VAL A 83 9.62 -3.96 -6.65
CA VAL A 83 9.05 -5.22 -7.11
C VAL A 83 7.67 -4.95 -7.69
N PHE A 84 7.42 -5.38 -8.92
CA PHE A 84 6.10 -5.42 -9.54
C PHE A 84 5.61 -6.86 -9.59
N ALA A 85 4.50 -7.14 -8.96
CA ALA A 85 3.95 -8.49 -8.91
C ALA A 85 2.80 -8.67 -9.91
N LEU A 86 2.93 -9.66 -10.82
CA LEU A 86 1.81 -10.12 -11.63
C LEU A 86 0.97 -11.07 -10.78
N VAL A 87 -0.27 -10.69 -10.49
CA VAL A 87 -1.16 -11.40 -9.57
C VAL A 87 -2.54 -11.58 -10.19
N GLU A 88 -3.31 -12.54 -9.71
CA GLU A 88 -4.72 -12.68 -10.10
C GLU A 88 -5.49 -11.37 -9.83
N ASN A 89 -6.48 -11.10 -10.69
CA ASN A 89 -7.32 -9.90 -10.55
C ASN A 89 -8.36 -10.07 -9.44
N ASP A 90 -7.88 -10.39 -8.27
CA ASP A 90 -8.66 -10.43 -7.04
C ASP A 90 -7.86 -9.77 -5.91
N GLN A 91 -8.57 -9.34 -4.91
CA GLN A 91 -7.99 -8.48 -3.90
C GLN A 91 -7.16 -9.26 -2.85
N GLU A 92 -7.36 -10.58 -2.73
CA GLU A 92 -6.57 -11.39 -1.82
C GLU A 92 -5.13 -11.47 -2.32
N HIS A 93 -4.94 -11.83 -3.59
CA HIS A 93 -3.62 -11.92 -4.20
C HIS A 93 -2.95 -10.55 -4.37
N ILE A 94 -3.72 -9.52 -4.74
CA ILE A 94 -3.21 -8.13 -4.79
C ILE A 94 -2.75 -7.70 -3.39
N GLY A 95 -3.59 -7.91 -2.37
CA GLY A 95 -3.27 -7.58 -0.99
C GLY A 95 -2.02 -8.31 -0.49
N ASP A 96 -1.91 -9.60 -0.76
CA ASP A 96 -0.77 -10.42 -0.37
C ASP A 96 0.54 -9.92 -1.00
N ALA A 97 0.56 -9.65 -2.31
CA ALA A 97 1.74 -9.13 -3.00
C ALA A 97 2.23 -7.81 -2.40
N LEU A 98 1.31 -6.90 -2.14
CA LEU A 98 1.62 -5.59 -1.57
C LEU A 98 2.08 -5.71 -0.10
N MET A 99 1.47 -6.58 0.70
CA MET A 99 1.92 -6.86 2.09
C MET A 99 3.30 -7.50 2.14
N LEU A 100 3.67 -8.27 1.12
CA LEU A 100 5.01 -8.84 0.97
C LEU A 100 6.06 -7.81 0.51
N GLY A 101 5.65 -6.59 0.17
CA GLY A 101 6.55 -5.49 -0.17
C GLY A 101 6.67 -5.20 -1.66
N ALA A 102 5.74 -5.69 -2.50
CA ALA A 102 5.67 -5.24 -3.88
C ALA A 102 5.38 -3.73 -3.93
N ALA A 103 6.09 -3.02 -4.81
CA ALA A 103 5.90 -1.59 -5.03
C ALA A 103 4.60 -1.29 -5.78
N ASP A 104 4.19 -2.22 -6.66
CA ASP A 104 2.92 -2.17 -7.39
C ASP A 104 2.57 -3.58 -7.90
N TYR A 105 1.40 -3.71 -8.48
CA TYR A 105 0.92 -4.97 -9.05
C TYR A 105 0.46 -4.82 -10.51
N ILE A 106 0.40 -5.94 -11.20
CA ILE A 106 -0.06 -6.07 -12.58
C ILE A 106 -1.13 -7.17 -12.58
N VAL A 107 -2.26 -6.92 -13.24
CA VAL A 107 -3.31 -7.93 -13.37
C VAL A 107 -3.33 -8.53 -14.78
N PRO A 108 -3.79 -9.80 -14.94
CA PRO A 108 -3.93 -10.41 -16.24
C PRO A 108 -4.84 -9.58 -17.17
N GLY A 109 -4.30 -9.29 -18.37
CA GLY A 109 -5.01 -8.47 -19.36
C GLY A 109 -4.82 -6.96 -19.24
N GLU A 110 -4.06 -6.48 -18.26
CA GLU A 110 -3.68 -5.07 -18.19
C GLU A 110 -2.88 -4.66 -19.42
N ASP A 111 -3.15 -3.45 -19.93
CA ASP A 111 -2.46 -2.94 -21.11
C ASP A 111 -0.97 -2.71 -20.81
N VAL A 112 -0.11 -3.22 -21.70
CA VAL A 112 1.35 -3.16 -21.53
C VAL A 112 1.85 -1.73 -21.43
N HIS A 113 1.22 -0.78 -22.14
CA HIS A 113 1.59 0.62 -22.06
C HIS A 113 1.39 1.17 -20.64
N ASN A 114 0.26 0.84 -20.00
CA ASN A 114 0.00 1.24 -18.62
C ASN A 114 1.02 0.65 -17.64
N VAL A 115 1.39 -0.62 -17.83
CA VAL A 115 2.43 -1.27 -17.02
C VAL A 115 3.78 -0.56 -17.16
N ILE A 116 4.17 -0.21 -18.39
CA ILE A 116 5.42 0.53 -18.63
C ILE A 116 5.38 1.92 -17.99
N GLU A 117 4.26 2.62 -18.05
CA GLU A 117 4.14 3.93 -17.39
C GLU A 117 4.22 3.82 -15.85
N LYS A 118 3.60 2.81 -15.24
CA LYS A 118 3.78 2.52 -13.80
C LYS A 118 5.26 2.30 -13.45
N ILE A 119 5.98 1.49 -14.25
CA ILE A 119 7.40 1.22 -14.05
C ILE A 119 8.23 2.51 -14.18
N LYS A 120 7.96 3.36 -15.16
CA LYS A 120 8.68 4.65 -15.33
C LYS A 120 8.50 5.58 -14.14
N VAL A 121 7.30 5.63 -13.55
CA VAL A 121 7.03 6.47 -12.37
C VAL A 121 7.96 6.10 -11.21
N VAL A 122 8.23 4.83 -10.99
CA VAL A 122 9.11 4.35 -9.93
C VAL A 122 10.56 4.80 -10.13
N PHE A 123 11.00 4.98 -11.37
CA PHE A 123 12.33 5.49 -11.69
C PHE A 123 12.42 7.03 -11.76
N GLY A 124 11.35 7.74 -11.44
CA GLY A 124 11.36 9.20 -11.28
C GLY A 124 11.13 10.00 -12.56
N ASP A 125 10.58 9.41 -13.61
CA ASP A 125 10.12 10.12 -14.78
C ASP A 125 8.73 10.74 -14.51
N SER A 126 8.69 11.65 -13.54
CA SER A 126 7.46 12.34 -13.13
C SER A 126 7.19 13.53 -14.05
N ALA A 127 6.63 13.27 -15.23
CA ALA A 127 5.63 14.19 -15.73
C ALA A 127 4.32 13.82 -15.01
N PRO A 128 3.56 14.77 -14.45
CA PRO A 128 2.26 14.44 -13.89
C PRO A 128 1.41 13.91 -15.03
N LEU A 129 1.17 12.61 -15.06
CA LEU A 129 0.24 11.99 -15.99
C LEU A 129 -1.13 12.62 -15.74
N GLY A 130 -1.54 13.43 -16.72
CA GLY A 130 -2.92 13.84 -16.85
C GLY A 130 -3.77 12.58 -16.90
N SER A 131 -4.55 12.41 -15.86
CA SER A 131 -5.79 11.65 -15.74
C SER A 131 -6.14 10.73 -16.92
N SER A 132 -5.61 9.52 -16.96
CA SER A 132 -6.30 8.33 -17.48
C SER A 132 -5.60 7.04 -17.04
N SER A 133 -5.24 6.95 -15.79
CA SER A 133 -5.31 5.66 -15.09
C SER A 133 -6.67 5.68 -14.41
N SER A 134 -7.32 4.54 -14.34
CA SER A 134 -8.37 4.31 -13.37
C SER A 134 -7.76 4.43 -11.97
N ALA A 135 -7.34 5.66 -11.59
CA ALA A 135 -7.38 6.06 -10.23
C ALA A 135 -8.81 5.74 -9.82
N ILE A 136 -8.97 4.80 -8.90
CA ILE A 136 -10.21 4.69 -8.16
C ILE A 136 -10.42 6.11 -7.68
N ASP A 137 -11.44 6.75 -8.24
CA ASP A 137 -11.82 8.10 -7.86
C ASP A 137 -12.23 8.02 -6.39
N LEU A 138 -11.28 8.31 -5.50
CA LEU A 138 -11.47 8.34 -4.05
C LEU A 138 -12.30 9.54 -3.63
N THR A 139 -13.05 10.15 -4.58
CA THR A 139 -14.16 11.00 -4.19
C THR A 139 -15.16 10.12 -3.43
N PRO A 140 -15.68 10.60 -2.29
CA PRO A 140 -16.63 9.84 -1.49
C PRO A 140 -17.77 9.41 -2.39
N THR A 141 -17.84 8.11 -2.70
CA THR A 141 -19.00 7.54 -3.36
C THR A 141 -20.20 7.90 -2.52
N ASN A 142 -21.18 8.52 -3.14
CA ASN A 142 -22.44 8.96 -2.54
C ASN A 142 -22.93 7.97 -1.49
N VAL A 143 -22.59 8.24 -0.24
CA VAL A 143 -23.17 7.53 0.90
C VAL A 143 -24.59 8.07 0.99
N SER A 144 -25.56 7.26 0.62
CA SER A 144 -26.94 7.52 1.03
C SER A 144 -26.93 7.77 2.53
N ALA A 145 -27.45 8.91 2.94
CA ALA A 145 -27.40 9.43 4.30
C ALA A 145 -28.09 8.54 5.37
N ASP A 146 -28.58 7.36 5.01
CA ASP A 146 -29.40 6.46 5.81
C ASP A 146 -28.83 5.04 5.96
N GLY A 147 -27.51 4.82 5.71
CA GLY A 147 -26.88 3.51 5.89
C GLY A 147 -26.39 3.31 7.32
N GLU A 148 -26.92 2.31 8.03
CA GLU A 148 -26.51 1.86 9.37
C GLU A 148 -25.08 1.23 9.43
N GLY A 149 -24.12 1.72 8.63
CA GLY A 149 -22.76 1.19 8.56
C GLY A 149 -21.75 2.01 9.37
N ILE A 150 -20.68 1.32 9.85
CA ILE A 150 -19.54 1.97 10.48
C ILE A 150 -18.80 2.80 9.41
N ARG A 151 -18.66 4.11 9.63
CA ARG A 151 -17.84 5.00 8.79
C ARG A 151 -16.43 5.10 9.36
N VAL A 152 -15.43 4.87 8.54
CA VAL A 152 -14.01 4.87 8.93
C VAL A 152 -13.29 6.05 8.29
N PHE A 153 -12.53 6.79 9.07
CA PHE A 153 -11.60 7.79 8.55
C PHE A 153 -10.17 7.31 8.79
N ALA A 154 -9.34 7.27 7.77
CA ALA A 154 -7.94 6.89 7.92
C ALA A 154 -6.99 8.04 7.56
N VAL A 155 -5.90 8.18 8.31
CA VAL A 155 -4.79 9.09 8.01
C VAL A 155 -3.54 8.25 7.81
N GLU A 156 -3.03 8.24 6.58
CA GLU A 156 -1.95 7.35 6.14
C GLU A 156 -1.21 8.00 4.97
N ASP A 157 0.10 8.18 5.08
CA ASP A 157 0.89 8.83 4.01
C ASP A 157 1.39 7.85 2.94
N ASP A 158 1.54 6.58 3.28
CA ASP A 158 1.93 5.56 2.32
C ASP A 158 0.79 5.33 1.31
N SER A 159 1.03 5.71 0.06
CA SER A 159 0.04 5.61 -1.01
C SER A 159 -0.41 4.17 -1.27
N LEU A 160 0.49 3.22 -1.07
CA LEU A 160 0.23 1.80 -1.24
C LEU A 160 -0.71 1.28 -0.16
N LEU A 161 -0.42 1.59 1.10
CA LEU A 161 -1.26 1.18 2.21
C LEU A 161 -2.62 1.89 2.18
N ARG A 162 -2.68 3.16 1.71
CA ARG A 162 -3.97 3.83 1.44
C ARG A 162 -4.84 3.05 0.46
N ASN A 163 -4.24 2.60 -0.65
CA ASN A 163 -4.97 1.82 -1.65
C ASN A 163 -5.46 0.49 -1.07
N LEU A 164 -4.62 -0.20 -0.29
CA LEU A 164 -5.00 -1.44 0.39
C LEU A 164 -6.15 -1.25 1.38
N LEU A 165 -6.10 -0.20 2.19
CA LEU A 165 -7.17 0.15 3.11
C LEU A 165 -8.46 0.47 2.35
N ALA A 166 -8.39 1.27 1.27
CA ALA A 166 -9.54 1.60 0.43
C ALA A 166 -10.20 0.34 -0.15
N ILE A 167 -9.42 -0.53 -0.77
CA ILE A 167 -9.88 -1.82 -1.31
C ILE A 167 -10.54 -2.66 -0.20
N LYS A 168 -9.93 -2.74 0.99
CA LYS A 168 -10.46 -3.53 2.10
C LYS A 168 -11.79 -2.97 2.60
N PHE A 169 -11.91 -1.64 2.74
CA PHE A 169 -13.13 -0.97 3.17
C PHE A 169 -14.26 -1.13 2.14
N GLU A 170 -13.96 -0.98 0.84
CA GLU A 170 -14.92 -1.21 -0.24
C GLU A 170 -15.49 -2.63 -0.21
N LYS A 171 -14.61 -3.64 -0.09
CA LYS A 171 -15.05 -5.04 0.04
C LYS A 171 -15.93 -5.30 1.24
N SER A 172 -15.62 -4.67 2.35
CA SER A 172 -16.37 -4.81 3.58
C SER A 172 -17.62 -3.92 3.58
N HIS A 173 -17.89 -3.21 2.49
CA HIS A 173 -19.01 -2.26 2.35
C HIS A 173 -19.03 -1.21 3.46
N VAL A 174 -17.82 -0.80 3.90
CA VAL A 174 -17.61 0.20 4.94
C VAL A 174 -17.43 1.55 4.27
N PRO A 175 -18.29 2.55 4.53
CA PRO A 175 -18.06 3.92 4.10
C PRO A 175 -16.77 4.46 4.70
N PHE A 176 -15.90 5.06 3.88
CA PHE A 176 -14.61 5.53 4.34
C PHE A 176 -14.17 6.82 3.66
N GLU A 177 -13.26 7.53 4.33
CA GLU A 177 -12.45 8.61 3.78
C GLU A 177 -11.00 8.39 4.22
N ILE A 178 -10.04 8.61 3.33
CA ILE A 178 -8.61 8.46 3.62
C ILE A 178 -7.88 9.74 3.26
N SER A 179 -7.10 10.27 4.20
CA SER A 179 -6.21 11.43 3.98
C SER A 179 -4.77 10.98 3.96
N GLY A 180 -3.99 11.49 3.00
CA GLY A 180 -2.54 11.26 2.92
C GLY A 180 -1.71 12.14 3.86
N ASP A 181 -2.36 13.07 4.52
CA ASP A 181 -1.76 14.04 5.44
C ASP A 181 -2.72 14.36 6.59
N GLY A 182 -2.21 15.00 7.62
CA GLY A 182 -3.02 15.45 8.74
C GLY A 182 -3.61 16.86 8.59
N LEU A 183 -3.56 17.44 7.37
CA LEU A 183 -4.01 18.80 7.15
C LEU A 183 -5.54 18.89 7.30
N ASP A 184 -5.99 19.90 8.05
CA ASP A 184 -7.41 20.19 8.30
C ASP A 184 -8.21 18.99 8.85
N LEU A 185 -7.53 18.07 9.56
CA LEU A 185 -8.10 16.81 10.02
C LEU A 185 -9.44 17.01 10.76
N ASN A 186 -9.51 17.89 11.75
CA ASN A 186 -10.75 18.11 12.50
C ASN A 186 -11.89 18.62 11.61
N THR A 187 -11.60 19.44 10.60
CA THR A 187 -12.61 19.90 9.63
C THR A 187 -13.15 18.72 8.80
N LYS A 188 -12.25 17.85 8.32
CA LYS A 188 -12.61 16.64 7.58
C LYS A 188 -13.44 15.67 8.46
N LEU A 189 -13.01 15.45 9.72
CA LEU A 189 -13.73 14.58 10.66
C LEU A 189 -15.15 15.10 10.96
N LYS A 190 -15.32 16.42 11.15
CA LYS A 190 -16.64 17.04 11.37
C LYS A 190 -17.56 16.91 10.15
N ALA A 191 -16.99 16.99 8.94
CA ALA A 191 -17.75 16.85 7.70
C ALA A 191 -18.18 15.40 7.48
N PHE A 192 -17.23 14.45 7.57
CA PHE A 192 -17.46 13.04 7.31
C PHE A 192 -18.17 12.30 8.45
N ARG A 193 -17.99 12.74 9.71
CA ARG A 193 -18.58 12.15 10.93
C ARG A 193 -18.29 10.65 11.06
N PRO A 194 -17.03 10.24 11.12
CA PRO A 194 -16.69 8.83 11.26
C PRO A 194 -17.05 8.29 12.64
N GLN A 195 -17.29 6.98 12.73
CA GLN A 195 -17.43 6.26 13.99
C GLN A 195 -16.10 5.79 14.55
N ILE A 196 -15.03 5.83 13.75
CA ILE A 196 -13.67 5.48 14.17
C ILE A 196 -12.64 6.14 13.25
N VAL A 197 -11.48 6.47 13.83
CA VAL A 197 -10.31 6.99 13.09
C VAL A 197 -9.18 5.98 13.20
N ILE A 198 -8.52 5.69 12.07
CA ILE A 198 -7.24 4.98 12.00
C ILE A 198 -6.17 6.03 11.74
N LEU A 199 -5.13 6.07 12.55
CA LEU A 199 -4.13 7.12 12.52
C LEU A 199 -2.72 6.53 12.51
N ASP A 200 -1.97 6.84 11.46
CA ASP A 200 -0.51 6.63 11.50
C ASP A 200 0.18 7.69 12.36
N LEU A 201 1.26 7.30 13.00
CA LEU A 201 2.14 8.21 13.75
C LEU A 201 3.21 8.85 12.88
N MET A 202 3.60 8.19 11.78
CA MET A 202 4.70 8.61 10.93
C MET A 202 4.20 9.33 9.67
N LEU A 203 3.71 10.55 9.84
CA LEU A 203 3.19 11.35 8.75
C LEU A 203 4.18 12.47 8.36
N PRO A 204 4.24 12.87 7.08
CA PRO A 204 5.06 14.00 6.67
C PRO A 204 4.48 15.32 7.24
N GLY A 205 5.32 16.10 7.88
CA GLY A 205 5.00 17.45 8.35
C GLY A 205 4.39 17.52 9.74
N LYS A 206 3.48 16.62 10.12
CA LYS A 206 2.81 16.61 11.43
C LYS A 206 2.91 15.24 12.08
N ASP A 207 3.37 15.16 13.33
CA ASP A 207 3.39 13.90 14.09
C ASP A 207 1.95 13.43 14.37
N GLY A 208 1.69 12.13 14.20
CA GLY A 208 0.38 11.55 14.49
C GLY A 208 -0.04 11.71 15.96
N PHE A 209 0.89 11.87 16.89
CA PHE A 209 0.54 12.23 18.26
C PHE A 209 -0.01 13.65 18.38
N GLU A 210 0.52 14.61 17.63
CA GLU A 210 -0.03 15.97 17.57
C GLU A 210 -1.44 15.96 17.01
N LEU A 211 -1.69 15.16 15.97
CA LEU A 211 -3.04 14.97 15.42
C LEU A 211 -4.00 14.33 16.43
N LEU A 212 -3.55 13.35 17.20
CA LEU A 212 -4.36 12.73 18.25
C LEU A 212 -4.71 13.76 19.34
N GLU A 213 -3.75 14.58 19.76
CA GLU A 213 -3.97 15.68 20.70
C GLU A 213 -4.99 16.70 20.16
N GLU A 214 -4.90 17.07 18.88
CA GLU A 214 -5.87 17.96 18.22
C GLU A 214 -7.29 17.36 18.18
N ILE A 215 -7.41 16.06 17.85
CA ILE A 215 -8.71 15.36 17.90
C ILE A 215 -9.30 15.42 19.31
N ARG A 216 -8.48 15.21 20.33
CA ARG A 216 -8.92 15.20 21.75
C ARG A 216 -9.21 16.59 22.30
N ALA A 217 -8.57 17.62 21.77
CA ALA A 217 -8.78 19.00 22.19
C ALA A 217 -10.08 19.63 21.64
N ASP A 218 -10.64 19.09 20.58
CA ASP A 218 -11.85 19.63 19.93
C ASP A 218 -13.10 18.87 20.40
N ALA A 219 -14.05 19.59 20.99
CA ALA A 219 -15.25 19.00 21.58
C ALA A 219 -16.11 18.20 20.59
N ASP A 220 -16.06 18.57 19.29
CA ASP A 220 -16.84 17.91 18.24
C ASP A 220 -16.18 16.63 17.71
N THR A 221 -14.91 16.35 18.05
CA THR A 221 -14.17 15.17 17.59
C THR A 221 -13.57 14.34 18.74
N ALA A 222 -13.46 14.90 19.93
CA ALA A 222 -12.83 14.27 21.11
C ALA A 222 -13.42 12.90 21.47
N TYR A 223 -14.67 12.67 21.18
CA TYR A 223 -15.37 11.41 21.49
C TYR A 223 -15.11 10.30 20.48
N ILE A 224 -14.60 10.62 19.28
CA ILE A 224 -14.37 9.64 18.23
C ILE A 224 -13.26 8.67 18.66
N PRO A 225 -13.50 7.36 18.67
CA PRO A 225 -12.44 6.40 18.95
C PRO A 225 -11.32 6.48 17.89
N VAL A 226 -10.08 6.47 18.35
CA VAL A 226 -8.89 6.48 17.50
C VAL A 226 -8.09 5.22 17.74
N ILE A 227 -7.72 4.52 16.70
CA ILE A 227 -6.78 3.41 16.68
C ILE A 227 -5.49 3.90 16.04
N ILE A 228 -4.37 3.66 16.71
CA ILE A 228 -3.05 3.87 16.12
C ILE A 228 -2.69 2.66 15.27
N PHE A 229 -2.28 2.92 14.02
CA PHE A 229 -1.83 1.90 13.07
C PHE A 229 -0.52 2.38 12.43
N SER A 230 0.63 1.97 12.99
CA SER A 230 1.93 2.50 12.62
C SER A 230 3.03 1.44 12.70
N ASN A 231 4.14 1.63 11.98
CA ASN A 231 5.34 0.83 12.14
C ASN A 231 6.23 1.29 13.32
N LYS A 232 5.95 2.47 13.89
CA LYS A 232 6.61 2.94 15.10
C LYS A 232 6.05 2.16 16.29
N ASP A 233 6.88 1.38 16.95
CA ASP A 233 6.46 0.45 18.03
C ASP A 233 7.45 0.46 19.18
N SER A 234 7.45 1.52 19.97
CA SER A 234 8.15 1.52 21.26
C SER A 234 7.17 1.42 22.42
N ALA A 235 7.66 0.93 23.57
CA ALA A 235 6.85 0.92 24.78
C ALA A 235 6.41 2.33 25.20
N GLU A 236 7.23 3.35 24.91
CA GLU A 236 6.94 4.74 25.16
C GLU A 236 5.82 5.26 24.23
N ASP A 237 5.88 4.93 22.94
CA ASP A 237 4.83 5.30 21.97
C ASP A 237 3.49 4.69 22.34
N ARG A 238 3.46 3.41 22.71
CA ARG A 238 2.25 2.73 23.18
C ARG A 238 1.67 3.39 24.44
N LYS A 239 2.53 3.73 25.39
CA LYS A 239 2.13 4.42 26.61
C LYS A 239 1.55 5.79 26.31
N ARG A 240 2.25 6.61 25.48
CA ARG A 240 1.79 7.94 25.09
C ARG A 240 0.45 7.87 24.35
N ALA A 241 0.28 6.94 23.40
CA ALA A 241 -0.97 6.75 22.71
C ALA A 241 -2.14 6.43 23.67
N SER A 242 -1.90 5.56 24.64
CA SER A 242 -2.89 5.20 25.67
C SER A 242 -3.24 6.39 26.57
N GLU A 243 -2.26 7.18 27.00
CA GLU A 243 -2.45 8.39 27.81
C GLU A 243 -3.26 9.45 27.05
N LEU A 244 -3.08 9.56 25.75
CA LEU A 244 -3.85 10.43 24.87
C LEU A 244 -5.22 9.83 24.46
N GLY A 245 -5.58 8.67 24.98
CA GLY A 245 -6.90 8.07 24.82
C GLY A 245 -7.10 7.33 23.50
N ALA A 246 -6.04 6.84 22.87
CA ALA A 246 -6.18 5.87 21.79
C ALA A 246 -6.81 4.57 22.31
N LYS A 247 -7.69 3.96 21.50
CA LYS A 247 -8.40 2.71 21.84
C LYS A 247 -7.61 1.45 21.57
N GLY A 248 -6.60 1.55 20.72
CA GLY A 248 -5.71 0.46 20.37
C GLY A 248 -4.44 0.98 19.69
N PHE A 249 -3.40 0.14 19.70
CA PHE A 249 -2.13 0.40 19.04
C PHE A 249 -1.71 -0.86 18.28
N TYR A 250 -1.66 -0.78 16.97
CA TYR A 250 -1.39 -1.90 16.08
C TYR A 250 -0.17 -1.59 15.21
N VAL A 251 0.70 -2.59 15.07
CA VAL A 251 1.92 -2.47 14.27
C VAL A 251 1.60 -2.94 12.86
N LYS A 252 1.79 -2.06 11.87
CA LYS A 252 1.47 -2.34 10.46
C LYS A 252 2.11 -3.66 9.97
N ALA A 253 3.39 -3.87 10.30
CA ALA A 253 4.13 -5.07 9.90
C ALA A 253 3.65 -6.38 10.56
N LEU A 254 2.84 -6.32 11.61
CA LEU A 254 2.40 -7.48 12.40
C LEU A 254 0.88 -7.67 12.39
N THR A 255 0.13 -6.76 11.77
CA THR A 255 -1.33 -6.76 11.83
C THR A 255 -1.90 -6.99 10.44
N ASP A 256 -2.61 -8.09 10.27
CA ASP A 256 -3.39 -8.37 9.07
C ASP A 256 -4.55 -7.38 8.93
N LEU A 257 -4.86 -6.95 7.69
CA LEU A 257 -5.97 -6.02 7.44
C LEU A 257 -7.33 -6.61 7.82
N SER A 258 -7.47 -7.95 7.82
CA SER A 258 -8.70 -8.60 8.30
C SER A 258 -8.84 -8.49 9.81
N ASP A 259 -7.73 -8.54 10.56
CA ASP A 259 -7.74 -8.32 12.00
C ASP A 259 -7.95 -6.84 12.35
N LEU A 260 -7.41 -5.93 11.53
CA LEU A 260 -7.72 -4.50 11.65
C LEU A 260 -9.22 -4.25 11.46
N MET A 261 -9.88 -4.90 10.50
CA MET A 261 -11.33 -4.80 10.31
C MET A 261 -12.13 -5.26 11.53
N LYS A 262 -11.77 -6.41 12.11
CA LYS A 262 -12.39 -6.88 13.37
C LYS A 262 -12.23 -5.86 14.51
N THR A 263 -11.05 -5.25 14.59
CA THR A 263 -10.77 -4.21 15.57
C THR A 263 -11.64 -2.96 15.35
N ILE A 264 -11.81 -2.54 14.10
CA ILE A 264 -12.70 -1.44 13.73
C ILE A 264 -14.13 -1.73 14.21
N GLU A 265 -14.65 -2.92 13.93
CA GLU A 265 -15.99 -3.35 14.35
C GLU A 265 -16.16 -3.37 15.88
N GLN A 266 -15.11 -3.73 16.61
CA GLN A 266 -15.12 -3.78 18.08
C GLN A 266 -15.12 -2.40 18.73
N HIS A 267 -14.42 -1.44 18.15
CA HIS A 267 -14.18 -0.11 18.74
C HIS A 267 -15.03 1.01 18.16
N ALA A 268 -15.61 0.82 16.98
CA ALA A 268 -16.48 1.84 16.39
C ALA A 268 -17.68 2.15 17.30
N GLN A 269 -17.99 3.43 17.42
CA GLN A 269 -19.22 3.84 18.12
C GLN A 269 -20.43 3.52 17.24
N ARG A 270 -21.42 2.87 17.81
CA ARG A 270 -22.73 2.58 17.19
C ARG A 270 -23.74 3.67 17.52
#